data_d04d29771e6a6807c1d880ee43db73a5
#
_entry.id   d04d29771e6a6807c1d880ee43db73a5
#
_cell.length_a   1.000
_cell.length_b   1.000
_cell.length_c   1.000
_cell.angle_alpha   90.00
_cell.angle_beta   90.00
_cell.angle_gamma   90.00
#
_symmetry.space_group_name_H-M   'P 1'
#
loop_
_entity.id
_entity.type
_entity.pdbx_description
1 polymer ?
#
loop_
_entity_poly.entity_id
_entity_poly.type
_entity_poly.pdbx_seq_one_letter_code
_entity_poly.pdbx_strand_id
1 'polypeptide(L)'
;MSARVTMKDIAAELGVSINTVHKALTGKAGVSESVRSKVNAKAEAMGYHRNTSASSLRRKDINLVFCLPRASCEGAYFFRYLWEGCNRFEQEVIDRGITVERVEFGVGGYADALEQIDERLQVGEKIDGLLAYVPGDDRATELLRQIAEAGVTIELVDGDRPHLDRLGASLADYSAAGSLMAEQAANLVHASGADARVLLLAGDPYTDSHYLTARAFHNYLREHDIPWQVEDLAGAHAQVKQLERELEQRLSAP
;
A
#
# COMPACT_ATOMS: atom_id res chain seq x y z
N MET A 1 -22.76 -9.80 35.42
CA MET A 1 -22.39 -9.09 34.18
C MET A 1 -22.04 -7.66 34.59
N SER A 2 -20.77 -7.24 34.48
CA SER A 2 -20.34 -5.88 34.78
C SER A 2 -20.93 -4.93 33.73
N ALA A 3 -21.60 -3.87 34.15
CA ALA A 3 -22.13 -2.88 33.23
C ALA A 3 -20.98 -2.20 32.44
N ARG A 4 -21.11 -2.15 31.13
CA ARG A 4 -20.09 -1.55 30.23
C ARG A 4 -20.02 -0.05 30.51
N VAL A 5 -18.82 0.46 30.80
CA VAL A 5 -18.57 1.89 31.03
C VAL A 5 -18.90 2.69 29.76
N THR A 6 -19.59 3.82 29.94
CA THR A 6 -20.03 4.71 28.84
C THR A 6 -19.37 6.08 28.94
N MET A 7 -19.43 6.87 27.85
CA MET A 7 -18.99 8.29 27.91
C MET A 7 -19.77 9.14 28.93
N LYS A 8 -21.01 8.73 29.25
CA LYS A 8 -21.83 9.38 30.26
C LYS A 8 -21.26 9.18 31.67
N ASP A 9 -20.73 7.99 31.94
CA ASP A 9 -20.11 7.66 33.21
C ASP A 9 -18.80 8.44 33.39
N ILE A 10 -17.97 8.55 32.35
CA ILE A 10 -16.76 9.38 32.36
C ILE A 10 -17.11 10.85 32.57
N ALA A 11 -18.14 11.35 31.90
CA ALA A 11 -18.62 12.74 32.04
C ALA A 11 -19.08 13.05 33.47
N ALA A 12 -19.82 12.12 34.07
CA ALA A 12 -20.28 12.24 35.46
C ALA A 12 -19.13 12.27 36.47
N GLU A 13 -18.15 11.37 36.29
CA GLU A 13 -16.97 11.27 37.14
C GLU A 13 -16.04 12.50 37.07
N LEU A 14 -15.95 13.15 35.91
CA LEU A 14 -15.09 14.33 35.71
C LEU A 14 -15.84 15.67 35.84
N GLY A 15 -17.16 15.67 36.03
CA GLY A 15 -17.96 16.87 36.10
C GLY A 15 -17.97 17.69 34.80
N VAL A 16 -17.84 17.02 33.64
CA VAL A 16 -17.81 17.67 32.32
C VAL A 16 -18.98 17.20 31.45
N SER A 17 -19.28 17.93 30.38
CA SER A 17 -20.32 17.49 29.44
C SER A 17 -19.90 16.24 28.64
N ILE A 18 -20.88 15.41 28.24
CA ILE A 18 -20.64 14.28 27.33
C ILE A 18 -19.97 14.72 26.03
N ASN A 19 -20.32 15.92 25.53
CA ASN A 19 -19.72 16.51 24.36
C ASN A 19 -18.23 16.85 24.58
N THR A 20 -17.86 17.31 25.76
CA THR A 20 -16.45 17.53 26.15
C THR A 20 -15.69 16.22 26.17
N VAL A 21 -16.24 15.14 26.74
CA VAL A 21 -15.65 13.80 26.72
C VAL A 21 -15.50 13.32 25.30
N HIS A 22 -16.54 13.44 24.47
CA HIS A 22 -16.48 13.05 23.05
C HIS A 22 -15.36 13.77 22.29
N LYS A 23 -15.28 15.12 22.42
CA LYS A 23 -14.23 15.92 21.76
C LYS A 23 -12.83 15.54 22.24
N ALA A 24 -12.66 15.29 23.54
CA ALA A 24 -11.38 14.87 24.12
C ALA A 24 -10.92 13.51 23.55
N LEU A 25 -11.80 12.50 23.57
CA LEU A 25 -11.52 11.14 23.07
C LEU A 25 -11.36 11.06 21.56
N THR A 26 -11.90 12.04 20.79
CA THR A 26 -11.83 12.05 19.31
C THR A 26 -10.81 13.02 18.73
N GLY A 27 -10.04 13.72 19.57
CA GLY A 27 -9.04 14.67 19.11
C GLY A 27 -9.61 15.99 18.52
N LYS A 28 -10.93 16.22 18.59
CA LYS A 28 -11.56 17.41 18.01
C LYS A 28 -11.18 18.69 18.77
N ALA A 29 -11.15 19.81 18.04
CA ALA A 29 -10.89 21.13 18.60
C ALA A 29 -11.98 21.57 19.61
N GLY A 30 -11.63 22.52 20.50
CA GLY A 30 -12.54 23.08 21.50
C GLY A 30 -12.50 22.38 22.86
N VAL A 31 -11.42 21.67 23.15
CA VAL A 31 -11.09 21.12 24.48
C VAL A 31 -9.60 21.38 24.71
N SER A 32 -9.29 21.93 25.93
CA SER A 32 -7.87 22.19 26.29
C SER A 32 -7.11 20.88 26.48
N GLU A 33 -5.78 20.93 26.27
CA GLU A 33 -4.91 19.75 26.41
C GLU A 33 -4.97 19.15 27.83
N SER A 34 -5.09 20.00 28.85
CA SER A 34 -5.26 19.57 30.24
C SER A 34 -6.55 18.75 30.45
N VAL A 35 -7.66 19.19 29.85
CA VAL A 35 -8.94 18.46 29.93
C VAL A 35 -8.87 17.18 29.12
N ARG A 36 -8.23 17.20 27.96
CA ARG A 36 -8.00 16.03 27.11
C ARG A 36 -7.23 14.93 27.84
N SER A 37 -6.12 15.31 28.48
CA SER A 37 -5.29 14.39 29.26
C SER A 37 -6.07 13.76 30.41
N LYS A 38 -6.87 14.57 31.17
CA LYS A 38 -7.70 14.06 32.26
C LYS A 38 -8.77 13.08 31.80
N VAL A 39 -9.41 13.36 30.66
CA VAL A 39 -10.46 12.50 30.11
C VAL A 39 -9.86 11.17 29.63
N ASN A 40 -8.70 11.21 28.95
CA ASN A 40 -8.03 9.98 28.47
C ASN A 40 -7.58 9.10 29.64
N ALA A 41 -6.93 9.67 30.66
CA ALA A 41 -6.50 8.94 31.84
C ALA A 41 -7.69 8.31 32.60
N LYS A 42 -8.82 9.03 32.71
CA LYS A 42 -10.02 8.51 33.37
C LYS A 42 -10.70 7.42 32.56
N ALA A 43 -10.75 7.57 31.25
CA ALA A 43 -11.28 6.55 30.33
C ALA A 43 -10.49 5.22 30.44
N GLU A 44 -9.17 5.31 30.47
CA GLU A 44 -8.27 4.17 30.65
C GLU A 44 -8.47 3.52 32.03
N ALA A 45 -8.48 4.31 33.10
CA ALA A 45 -8.68 3.83 34.48
C ALA A 45 -10.04 3.14 34.70
N MET A 46 -11.09 3.57 33.97
CA MET A 46 -12.43 2.98 34.03
C MET A 46 -12.59 1.78 33.05
N GLY A 47 -11.58 1.44 32.26
CA GLY A 47 -11.70 0.40 31.24
C GLY A 47 -12.68 0.76 30.12
N TYR A 48 -12.79 2.03 29.77
CA TYR A 48 -13.67 2.47 28.70
C TYR A 48 -13.10 2.09 27.33
N HIS A 49 -13.79 1.21 26.65
CA HIS A 49 -13.54 0.91 25.23
C HIS A 49 -14.55 1.68 24.37
N ARG A 50 -14.05 2.50 23.47
CA ARG A 50 -14.89 3.28 22.56
C ARG A 50 -15.84 2.36 21.82
N ASN A 51 -17.14 2.55 21.99
CA ASN A 51 -18.13 1.79 21.23
C ASN A 51 -18.23 2.36 19.81
N THR A 52 -17.43 1.82 18.89
CA THR A 52 -17.49 2.15 17.47
C THR A 52 -18.78 1.62 16.84
N SER A 53 -19.36 0.54 17.37
CA SER A 53 -20.61 -0.06 16.88
C SER A 53 -21.83 0.86 17.02
N ALA A 54 -21.88 1.74 18.05
CA ALA A 54 -22.98 2.69 18.17
C ALA A 54 -22.95 3.82 17.12
N SER A 55 -21.79 4.06 16.49
CA SER A 55 -21.68 4.99 15.36
C SER A 55 -21.91 4.27 14.01
N SER A 56 -21.75 2.95 13.95
CA SER A 56 -21.99 2.14 12.75
C SER A 56 -23.48 1.95 12.47
N LEU A 57 -24.37 1.99 13.47
CA LEU A 57 -25.82 1.94 13.29
C LEU A 57 -26.40 3.09 12.42
N ARG A 58 -25.60 4.08 12.05
CA ARG A 58 -25.94 5.18 11.11
C ARG A 58 -25.12 5.17 9.82
N ARG A 59 -24.16 4.27 9.67
CA ARG A 59 -23.37 4.14 8.45
C ARG A 59 -23.98 3.02 7.59
N LYS A 60 -24.12 3.30 6.30
CA LYS A 60 -24.36 2.26 5.28
C LYS A 60 -23.22 1.26 5.40
N ASP A 61 -23.53 -0.03 5.32
CA ASP A 61 -22.50 -1.06 5.22
C ASP A 61 -21.63 -0.75 4.00
N ILE A 62 -20.33 -0.72 4.20
CA ILE A 62 -19.34 -0.45 3.16
C ILE A 62 -18.69 -1.77 2.78
N ASN A 63 -18.74 -2.12 1.51
CA ASN A 63 -18.13 -3.31 0.96
C ASN A 63 -16.88 -2.95 0.18
N LEU A 64 -15.74 -3.40 0.65
CA LEU A 64 -14.43 -3.21 0.02
C LEU A 64 -13.94 -4.53 -0.57
N VAL A 65 -13.34 -4.47 -1.74
CA VAL A 65 -12.63 -5.59 -2.36
C VAL A 65 -11.14 -5.25 -2.42
N PHE A 66 -10.28 -6.15 -1.96
CA PHE A 66 -8.84 -6.06 -2.12
C PHE A 66 -8.40 -7.06 -3.18
N CYS A 67 -8.05 -6.55 -4.36
CA CYS A 67 -7.62 -7.35 -5.52
C CYS A 67 -6.10 -7.22 -5.68
N LEU A 68 -5.36 -8.16 -5.11
CA LEU A 68 -3.90 -8.12 -5.03
C LEU A 68 -3.28 -9.47 -5.42
N PRO A 69 -2.01 -9.48 -5.86
CA PRO A 69 -1.30 -10.73 -6.12
C PRO A 69 -1.21 -11.61 -4.87
N ARG A 70 -1.24 -12.93 -5.07
CA ARG A 70 -1.09 -13.91 -3.98
C ARG A 70 0.24 -13.74 -3.26
N ALA A 71 0.23 -13.86 -1.95
CA ALA A 71 1.45 -13.85 -1.14
C ALA A 71 2.42 -15.01 -1.45
N SER A 72 1.98 -16.04 -2.16
CA SER A 72 2.77 -17.22 -2.55
C SER A 72 3.25 -17.21 -4.02
N CYS A 73 2.96 -16.15 -4.79
CA CYS A 73 3.41 -16.03 -6.19
C CYS A 73 4.83 -15.44 -6.30
N GLU A 74 5.33 -15.29 -7.52
CA GLU A 74 6.56 -14.53 -7.79
C GLU A 74 6.44 -13.13 -7.19
N GLY A 75 7.49 -12.67 -6.48
CA GLY A 75 7.41 -11.45 -5.67
C GLY A 75 6.77 -11.65 -4.28
N ALA A 76 6.58 -12.88 -3.83
CA ALA A 76 5.97 -13.22 -2.54
C ALA A 76 6.55 -12.47 -1.35
N TYR A 77 7.85 -12.14 -1.39
CA TYR A 77 8.51 -11.34 -0.37
C TYR A 77 7.90 -9.94 -0.21
N PHE A 78 7.43 -9.32 -1.31
CA PHE A 78 6.78 -8.01 -1.32
C PHE A 78 5.28 -8.10 -1.02
N PHE A 79 4.54 -8.96 -1.74
CA PHE A 79 3.09 -9.09 -1.61
C PHE A 79 2.65 -9.58 -0.23
N ARG A 80 3.48 -10.35 0.46
CA ARG A 80 3.23 -10.72 1.85
C ARG A 80 3.06 -9.50 2.75
N TYR A 81 3.90 -8.48 2.60
CA TYR A 81 3.80 -7.25 3.42
C TYR A 81 2.56 -6.41 3.07
N LEU A 82 2.14 -6.38 1.80
CA LEU A 82 0.87 -5.76 1.42
C LEU A 82 -0.29 -6.46 2.13
N TRP A 83 -0.34 -7.79 2.08
CA TRP A 83 -1.38 -8.56 2.76
C TRP A 83 -1.33 -8.44 4.29
N GLU A 84 -0.17 -8.31 4.90
CA GLU A 84 -0.04 -8.00 6.33
C GLU A 84 -0.65 -6.63 6.67
N GLY A 85 -0.50 -5.63 5.79
CA GLY A 85 -1.15 -4.33 5.90
C GLY A 85 -2.67 -4.43 5.77
N CYS A 86 -3.16 -5.15 4.77
CA CYS A 86 -4.58 -5.43 4.57
C CYS A 86 -5.21 -6.15 5.78
N ASN A 87 -4.53 -7.15 6.32
CA ASN A 87 -4.96 -7.87 7.51
C ASN A 87 -5.11 -6.96 8.74
N ARG A 88 -4.16 -6.06 8.95
CA ARG A 88 -4.24 -5.08 10.05
C ARG A 88 -5.42 -4.15 9.87
N PHE A 89 -5.60 -3.60 8.66
CA PHE A 89 -6.75 -2.76 8.35
C PHE A 89 -8.09 -3.48 8.61
N GLU A 90 -8.23 -4.71 8.13
CA GLU A 90 -9.43 -5.54 8.33
C GLU A 90 -9.76 -5.70 9.82
N GLN A 91 -8.77 -5.96 10.66
CA GLN A 91 -8.95 -6.05 12.11
C GLN A 91 -9.38 -4.70 12.74
N GLU A 92 -8.89 -3.58 12.23
CA GLU A 92 -9.25 -2.26 12.72
C GLU A 92 -10.68 -1.85 12.35
N VAL A 93 -11.24 -2.38 11.26
CA VAL A 93 -12.55 -1.96 10.72
C VAL A 93 -13.66 -2.96 10.99
N ILE A 94 -13.37 -4.14 11.56
CA ILE A 94 -14.31 -5.24 11.77
C ILE A 94 -15.59 -4.83 12.52
N ASP A 95 -15.48 -3.87 13.45
CA ASP A 95 -16.61 -3.35 14.23
C ASP A 95 -17.21 -2.05 13.64
N ARG A 96 -16.82 -1.66 12.43
CA ARG A 96 -17.21 -0.36 11.84
C ARG A 96 -18.26 -0.46 10.75
N GLY A 97 -18.81 -1.64 10.47
CA GLY A 97 -19.73 -1.88 9.37
C GLY A 97 -19.02 -1.82 8.01
N ILE A 98 -17.75 -2.20 7.97
CA ILE A 98 -16.94 -2.32 6.76
C ILE A 98 -16.64 -3.81 6.57
N THR A 99 -17.04 -4.34 5.43
CA THR A 99 -16.72 -5.69 4.99
C THR A 99 -15.55 -5.62 4.02
N VAL A 100 -14.56 -6.46 4.21
CA VAL A 100 -13.42 -6.58 3.30
C VAL A 100 -13.44 -7.97 2.70
N GLU A 101 -13.46 -8.04 1.38
CA GLU A 101 -13.30 -9.27 0.63
C GLU A 101 -11.92 -9.29 -0.03
N ARG A 102 -11.34 -10.48 -0.16
CA ARG A 102 -10.04 -10.69 -0.79
C ARG A 102 -10.21 -11.41 -2.11
N VAL A 103 -9.71 -10.80 -3.16
CA VAL A 103 -9.58 -11.40 -4.48
C VAL A 103 -8.09 -11.52 -4.77
N GLU A 104 -7.60 -12.75 -4.79
CA GLU A 104 -6.17 -13.04 -4.98
C GLU A 104 -5.94 -13.62 -6.37
N PHE A 105 -4.95 -13.09 -7.07
CA PHE A 105 -4.57 -13.60 -8.39
C PHE A 105 -3.11 -14.05 -8.45
N GLY A 106 -2.81 -14.95 -9.39
CA GLY A 106 -1.46 -15.38 -9.74
C GLY A 106 -0.91 -14.62 -10.95
N VAL A 107 0.28 -15.02 -11.40
CA VAL A 107 0.90 -14.46 -12.60
C VAL A 107 -0.05 -14.57 -13.81
N GLY A 108 -0.27 -13.45 -14.50
CA GLY A 108 -1.16 -13.38 -15.68
C GLY A 108 -2.67 -13.41 -15.38
N GLY A 109 -3.10 -13.59 -14.11
CA GLY A 109 -4.51 -13.72 -13.74
C GLY A 109 -5.18 -12.42 -13.29
N TYR A 110 -4.53 -11.27 -13.43
CA TYR A 110 -5.07 -10.01 -12.92
C TYR A 110 -6.32 -9.55 -13.68
N ALA A 111 -6.27 -9.52 -14.99
CA ALA A 111 -7.41 -9.14 -15.80
C ALA A 111 -8.62 -10.06 -15.55
N ASP A 112 -8.41 -11.36 -15.39
CA ASP A 112 -9.49 -12.30 -15.09
C ASP A 112 -10.10 -12.07 -13.70
N ALA A 113 -9.28 -11.68 -12.71
CA ALA A 113 -9.77 -11.30 -11.39
C ALA A 113 -10.61 -10.01 -11.42
N LEU A 114 -10.22 -9.02 -12.21
CA LEU A 114 -10.99 -7.80 -12.42
C LEU A 114 -12.29 -8.05 -13.19
N GLU A 115 -12.27 -8.93 -14.20
CA GLU A 115 -13.46 -9.32 -14.97
C GLU A 115 -14.52 -9.95 -14.05
N GLN A 116 -14.11 -10.84 -13.11
CA GLN A 116 -15.01 -11.39 -12.10
C GLN A 116 -15.64 -10.31 -11.20
N ILE A 117 -14.87 -9.27 -10.85
CA ILE A 117 -15.38 -8.14 -10.06
C ILE A 117 -16.39 -7.33 -10.89
N ASP A 118 -16.11 -7.06 -12.16
CA ASP A 118 -17.00 -6.35 -13.06
C ASP A 118 -18.32 -7.12 -13.30
N GLU A 119 -18.25 -8.43 -13.54
CA GLU A 119 -19.43 -9.29 -13.67
C GLU A 119 -20.34 -9.23 -12.43
N ARG A 120 -19.77 -9.17 -11.24
CA ARG A 120 -20.53 -9.04 -9.99
C ARG A 120 -21.23 -7.69 -9.88
N LEU A 121 -20.58 -6.61 -10.32
CA LEU A 121 -21.21 -5.28 -10.40
C LEU A 121 -22.38 -5.26 -11.39
N GLN A 122 -22.23 -5.93 -12.54
CA GLN A 122 -23.29 -6.01 -13.57
C GLN A 122 -24.54 -6.77 -13.10
N VAL A 123 -24.40 -7.74 -12.19
CA VAL A 123 -25.56 -8.42 -11.58
C VAL A 123 -26.11 -7.67 -10.35
N GLY A 124 -25.59 -6.47 -10.06
CA GLY A 124 -26.10 -5.58 -9.01
C GLY A 124 -25.51 -5.81 -7.64
N GLU A 125 -24.39 -6.51 -7.52
CA GLU A 125 -23.67 -6.61 -6.26
C GLU A 125 -23.08 -5.25 -5.88
N LYS A 126 -23.19 -4.90 -4.60
CA LYS A 126 -22.70 -3.61 -4.11
C LYS A 126 -21.24 -3.72 -3.70
N ILE A 127 -20.36 -3.05 -4.42
CA ILE A 127 -18.95 -2.83 -4.08
C ILE A 127 -18.74 -1.32 -3.99
N ASP A 128 -18.33 -0.82 -2.82
CA ASP A 128 -18.14 0.62 -2.59
C ASP A 128 -16.69 1.06 -2.89
N GLY A 129 -15.72 0.17 -2.74
CA GLY A 129 -14.33 0.48 -3.01
C GLY A 129 -13.50 -0.73 -3.39
N LEU A 130 -12.49 -0.49 -4.20
CA LEU A 130 -11.53 -1.47 -4.70
C LEU A 130 -10.10 -1.00 -4.40
N LEU A 131 -9.36 -1.77 -3.62
CA LEU A 131 -7.90 -1.67 -3.54
C LEU A 131 -7.31 -2.59 -4.61
N ALA A 132 -6.64 -2.02 -5.61
CA ALA A 132 -6.17 -2.72 -6.79
C ALA A 132 -4.66 -2.58 -6.99
N TYR A 133 -4.00 -3.66 -7.38
CA TYR A 133 -2.64 -3.64 -7.91
C TYR A 133 -2.63 -3.16 -9.37
N VAL A 134 -1.59 -2.47 -9.81
CA VAL A 134 -1.52 -1.94 -11.18
C VAL A 134 -0.38 -2.58 -11.97
N PRO A 135 -0.62 -3.62 -12.73
CA PRO A 135 0.31 -4.11 -13.74
C PRO A 135 0.30 -3.29 -15.03
N GLY A 136 1.27 -3.53 -15.91
CA GLY A 136 1.36 -2.89 -17.23
C GLY A 136 0.43 -3.47 -18.31
N ASP A 137 -0.71 -4.04 -17.93
CA ASP A 137 -1.65 -4.73 -18.83
C ASP A 137 -2.79 -3.79 -19.25
N ASP A 138 -2.94 -3.56 -20.54
CA ASP A 138 -3.98 -2.68 -21.10
C ASP A 138 -5.41 -3.21 -20.83
N ARG A 139 -5.62 -4.54 -20.85
CA ARG A 139 -6.93 -5.14 -20.54
C ARG A 139 -7.32 -4.88 -19.08
N ALA A 140 -6.40 -5.05 -18.15
CA ALA A 140 -6.64 -4.75 -16.74
C ALA A 140 -6.92 -3.26 -16.51
N THR A 141 -6.23 -2.37 -17.23
CA THR A 141 -6.47 -0.92 -17.18
C THR A 141 -7.88 -0.57 -17.66
N GLU A 142 -8.34 -1.18 -18.75
CA GLU A 142 -9.69 -0.97 -19.27
C GLU A 142 -10.78 -1.49 -18.31
N LEU A 143 -10.57 -2.66 -17.70
CA LEU A 143 -11.49 -3.21 -16.70
C LEU A 143 -11.57 -2.33 -15.45
N LEU A 144 -10.45 -1.79 -14.96
CA LEU A 144 -10.45 -0.83 -13.86
C LEU A 144 -11.25 0.43 -14.21
N ARG A 145 -11.16 0.91 -15.47
CA ARG A 145 -11.97 2.06 -15.94
C ARG A 145 -13.46 1.74 -15.89
N GLN A 146 -13.87 0.57 -16.36
CA GLN A 146 -15.27 0.12 -16.33
C GLN A 146 -15.79 0.00 -14.89
N ILE A 147 -15.00 -0.56 -13.99
CA ILE A 147 -15.32 -0.67 -12.56
C ILE A 147 -15.48 0.73 -11.93
N ALA A 148 -14.59 1.69 -12.26
CA ALA A 148 -14.71 3.07 -11.79
C ALA A 148 -15.98 3.75 -12.33
N GLU A 149 -16.32 3.57 -13.61
CA GLU A 149 -17.54 4.08 -14.23
C GLU A 149 -18.82 3.48 -13.62
N ALA A 150 -18.75 2.26 -13.10
CA ALA A 150 -19.83 1.66 -12.33
C ALA A 150 -20.00 2.28 -10.92
N GLY A 151 -19.16 3.24 -10.54
CA GLY A 151 -19.25 4.01 -9.29
C GLY A 151 -18.43 3.44 -8.13
N VAL A 152 -17.54 2.51 -8.38
CA VAL A 152 -16.62 1.97 -7.38
C VAL A 152 -15.46 2.94 -7.18
N THR A 153 -15.16 3.30 -5.92
CA THR A 153 -14.00 4.10 -5.60
C THR A 153 -12.74 3.26 -5.64
N ILE A 154 -11.77 3.62 -6.49
CA ILE A 154 -10.53 2.85 -6.67
C ILE A 154 -9.35 3.52 -5.95
N GLU A 155 -8.59 2.75 -5.19
CA GLU A 155 -7.25 3.08 -4.71
C GLU A 155 -6.26 2.11 -5.35
N LEU A 156 -5.18 2.65 -5.92
CA LEU A 156 -4.13 1.84 -6.55
C LEU A 156 -2.96 1.61 -5.60
N VAL A 157 -2.30 0.45 -5.72
CA VAL A 157 -1.12 0.08 -4.93
C VAL A 157 0.03 -0.31 -5.86
N ASP A 158 1.23 0.17 -5.50
CA ASP A 158 2.51 -0.14 -6.16
C ASP A 158 2.64 0.37 -7.60
N GLY A 159 1.72 1.19 -8.04
CA GLY A 159 1.74 1.83 -9.34
C GLY A 159 0.64 2.86 -9.47
N ASP A 160 0.70 3.65 -10.54
CA ASP A 160 -0.28 4.69 -10.83
C ASP A 160 -0.73 4.67 -12.29
N ARG A 161 -1.98 5.03 -12.52
CA ARG A 161 -2.55 5.25 -13.85
C ARG A 161 -3.25 6.61 -13.87
N PRO A 162 -2.52 7.68 -14.26
CA PRO A 162 -3.00 9.07 -14.18
C PRO A 162 -4.33 9.32 -14.91
N HIS A 163 -4.68 8.52 -15.92
CA HIS A 163 -5.89 8.65 -16.72
C HIS A 163 -7.07 7.84 -16.18
N LEU A 164 -6.88 7.10 -15.10
CA LEU A 164 -7.94 6.37 -14.42
C LEU A 164 -8.61 7.27 -13.38
N ASP A 165 -9.95 7.28 -13.34
CA ASP A 165 -10.68 7.90 -12.24
C ASP A 165 -10.48 7.07 -10.96
N ARG A 166 -9.75 7.63 -10.02
CA ARG A 166 -9.33 6.97 -8.78
C ARG A 166 -9.24 7.93 -7.62
N LEU A 167 -9.35 7.41 -6.41
CA LEU A 167 -9.15 8.16 -5.17
C LEU A 167 -7.69 8.59 -5.01
N GLY A 168 -6.77 7.67 -5.25
CA GLY A 168 -5.35 7.87 -5.13
C GLY A 168 -4.52 6.68 -5.57
N ALA A 169 -3.21 6.79 -5.36
CA ALA A 169 -2.27 5.70 -5.54
C ALA A 169 -1.24 5.70 -4.41
N SER A 170 -1.11 4.56 -3.74
CA SER A 170 -0.14 4.34 -2.67
C SER A 170 1.07 3.61 -3.23
N LEU A 171 2.17 4.33 -3.40
CA LEU A 171 3.43 3.79 -3.94
C LEU A 171 4.63 4.41 -3.24
N ALA A 172 5.79 3.73 -3.31
CA ALA A 172 7.04 4.29 -2.86
C ALA A 172 7.59 5.31 -3.87
N ASP A 173 8.46 6.21 -3.43
CA ASP A 173 9.20 7.09 -4.33
C ASP A 173 10.35 6.30 -4.99
N TYR A 174 10.02 5.58 -6.06
CA TYR A 174 10.98 4.76 -6.80
C TYR A 174 12.08 5.58 -7.47
N SER A 175 11.80 6.83 -7.81
CA SER A 175 12.82 7.73 -8.35
C SER A 175 13.84 8.14 -7.28
N ALA A 176 13.37 8.50 -6.09
CA ALA A 176 14.27 8.74 -4.96
C ALA A 176 15.08 7.50 -4.58
N ALA A 177 14.44 6.31 -4.60
CA ALA A 177 15.13 5.05 -4.33
C ALA A 177 16.28 4.78 -5.33
N GLY A 178 16.02 4.95 -6.62
CA GLY A 178 17.04 4.76 -7.66
C GLY A 178 18.19 5.77 -7.57
N SER A 179 17.91 7.03 -7.31
CA SER A 179 18.92 8.07 -7.10
C SER A 179 19.78 7.76 -5.87
N LEU A 180 19.16 7.34 -4.76
CA LEU A 180 19.85 6.97 -3.54
C LEU A 180 20.75 5.73 -3.73
N MET A 181 20.28 4.75 -4.49
CA MET A 181 21.10 3.58 -4.85
C MET A 181 22.34 3.99 -5.64
N ALA A 182 22.21 4.91 -6.62
CA ALA A 182 23.34 5.41 -7.41
C ALA A 182 24.32 6.19 -6.55
N GLU A 183 23.83 7.04 -5.65
CA GLU A 183 24.66 7.80 -4.70
C GLU A 183 25.48 6.86 -3.78
N GLN A 184 24.81 5.85 -3.21
CA GLN A 184 25.49 4.87 -2.35
C GLN A 184 26.53 4.06 -3.11
N ALA A 185 26.22 3.62 -4.33
CA ALA A 185 27.18 2.93 -5.20
C ALA A 185 28.38 3.84 -5.52
N ALA A 186 28.15 5.11 -5.84
CA ALA A 186 29.21 6.10 -6.11
C ALA A 186 30.15 6.29 -4.90
N ASN A 187 29.58 6.42 -3.72
CA ASN A 187 30.36 6.54 -2.48
C ASN A 187 31.22 5.30 -2.21
N LEU A 188 30.71 4.11 -2.43
CA LEU A 188 31.45 2.86 -2.24
C LEU A 188 32.60 2.71 -3.25
N VAL A 189 32.35 2.99 -4.52
CA VAL A 189 33.39 2.92 -5.57
C VAL A 189 34.45 4.00 -5.37
N HIS A 190 34.05 5.22 -5.05
CA HIS A 190 35.01 6.31 -4.79
C HIS A 190 35.95 5.96 -3.62
N ALA A 191 35.41 5.35 -2.57
CA ALA A 191 36.19 4.90 -1.43
C ALA A 191 37.20 3.78 -1.79
N SER A 192 36.90 2.98 -2.83
CA SER A 192 37.81 1.91 -3.29
C SER A 192 38.90 2.38 -4.26
N GLY A 193 38.76 3.59 -4.84
CA GLY A 193 39.71 4.13 -5.83
C GLY A 193 39.76 3.37 -7.16
N ALA A 194 38.78 2.55 -7.48
CA ALA A 194 38.74 1.69 -8.64
C ALA A 194 37.86 2.28 -9.77
N ASP A 195 38.25 1.98 -11.03
CA ASP A 195 37.32 2.11 -12.15
C ASP A 195 36.23 1.05 -12.01
N ALA A 196 34.95 1.48 -12.06
CA ALA A 196 33.85 0.57 -11.80
C ALA A 196 33.16 0.11 -13.07
N ARG A 197 32.99 -1.20 -13.18
CA ARG A 197 31.93 -1.82 -13.98
C ARG A 197 30.75 -2.09 -13.04
N VAL A 198 29.57 -1.60 -13.38
CA VAL A 198 28.37 -1.76 -12.55
C VAL A 198 27.39 -2.67 -13.27
N LEU A 199 26.94 -3.71 -12.59
CA LEU A 199 25.84 -4.55 -13.06
C LEU A 199 24.60 -4.18 -12.24
N LEU A 200 23.60 -3.57 -12.89
CA LEU A 200 22.35 -3.19 -12.30
C LEU A 200 21.31 -4.30 -12.50
N LEU A 201 20.87 -4.92 -11.41
CA LEU A 201 19.77 -5.88 -11.45
C LEU A 201 18.45 -5.11 -11.53
N ALA A 202 18.06 -4.73 -12.73
CA ALA A 202 17.00 -3.77 -12.98
C ALA A 202 15.58 -4.35 -12.85
N GLY A 203 15.44 -5.69 -12.80
CA GLY A 203 14.15 -6.36 -12.74
C GLY A 203 13.35 -6.27 -14.04
N ASP A 204 12.02 -6.42 -13.95
CA ASP A 204 11.14 -6.37 -15.12
C ASP A 204 10.91 -4.91 -15.57
N PRO A 205 11.29 -4.54 -16.82
CA PRO A 205 11.14 -3.19 -17.32
C PRO A 205 9.68 -2.76 -17.54
N TYR A 206 8.74 -3.69 -17.54
CA TYR A 206 7.30 -3.40 -17.64
C TYR A 206 6.63 -3.15 -16.27
N THR A 207 7.37 -3.33 -15.19
CA THR A 207 6.90 -3.02 -13.83
C THR A 207 7.35 -1.61 -13.44
N ASP A 208 6.41 -0.73 -13.11
CA ASP A 208 6.66 0.70 -12.85
C ASP A 208 7.75 0.92 -11.78
N SER A 209 7.71 0.18 -10.68
CA SER A 209 8.71 0.27 -9.61
C SER A 209 10.13 -0.03 -10.08
N HIS A 210 10.30 -1.07 -10.91
CA HIS A 210 11.59 -1.47 -11.45
C HIS A 210 12.10 -0.45 -12.48
N TYR A 211 11.24 -0.08 -13.43
CA TYR A 211 11.59 0.89 -14.48
C TYR A 211 11.98 2.25 -13.91
N LEU A 212 11.17 2.79 -12.98
CA LEU A 212 11.42 4.09 -12.37
C LEU A 212 12.71 4.10 -11.55
N THR A 213 12.97 3.02 -10.80
CA THR A 213 14.20 2.88 -10.01
C THR A 213 15.44 2.80 -10.91
N ALA A 214 15.44 1.94 -11.94
CA ALA A 214 16.56 1.81 -12.87
C ALA A 214 16.81 3.12 -13.62
N ARG A 215 15.76 3.76 -14.14
CA ARG A 215 15.85 5.05 -14.82
C ARG A 215 16.45 6.14 -13.94
N ALA A 216 16.02 6.22 -12.68
CA ALA A 216 16.53 7.21 -11.73
C ALA A 216 18.00 6.95 -11.37
N PHE A 217 18.41 5.69 -11.27
CA PHE A 217 19.82 5.32 -11.10
C PHE A 217 20.68 5.86 -12.24
N HIS A 218 20.31 5.60 -13.50
CA HIS A 218 21.04 6.13 -14.67
C HIS A 218 21.01 7.64 -14.77
N ASN A 219 19.89 8.28 -14.41
CA ASN A 219 19.77 9.74 -14.42
C ASN A 219 20.74 10.36 -13.42
N TYR A 220 20.82 9.82 -12.20
CA TYR A 220 21.75 10.30 -11.18
C TYR A 220 23.20 10.27 -11.66
N LEU A 221 23.64 9.16 -12.25
CA LEU A 221 25.01 9.05 -12.78
C LEU A 221 25.30 10.11 -13.84
N ARG A 222 24.35 10.37 -14.73
CA ARG A 222 24.49 11.38 -15.78
C ARG A 222 24.51 12.80 -15.22
N GLU A 223 23.64 13.11 -14.26
CA GLU A 223 23.54 14.44 -13.64
C GLU A 223 24.78 14.79 -12.80
N HIS A 224 25.50 13.79 -12.32
CA HIS A 224 26.71 13.96 -11.51
C HIS A 224 28.00 13.64 -12.28
N ASP A 225 27.93 13.53 -13.61
CA ASP A 225 29.09 13.27 -14.49
C ASP A 225 29.90 12.03 -14.06
N ILE A 226 29.22 10.98 -13.61
CA ILE A 226 29.85 9.71 -13.18
C ILE A 226 30.01 8.81 -14.41
N PRO A 227 31.22 8.57 -14.93
CA PRO A 227 31.44 7.92 -16.23
C PRO A 227 31.47 6.40 -16.13
N TRP A 228 30.58 5.80 -15.38
CA TRP A 228 30.56 4.35 -15.25
C TRP A 228 29.93 3.65 -16.43
N GLN A 229 30.47 2.47 -16.74
CA GLN A 229 29.81 1.52 -17.63
C GLN A 229 28.82 0.70 -16.81
N VAL A 230 27.54 0.99 -16.99
CA VAL A 230 26.46 0.27 -16.32
C VAL A 230 25.83 -0.69 -17.32
N GLU A 231 25.74 -1.94 -16.94
CA GLU A 231 25.04 -2.97 -17.68
C GLU A 231 23.79 -3.37 -16.92
N ASP A 232 22.61 -3.25 -17.56
CA ASP A 232 21.34 -3.61 -16.96
C ASP A 232 21.04 -5.09 -17.20
N LEU A 233 20.74 -5.81 -16.13
CA LEU A 233 20.18 -7.16 -16.19
C LEU A 233 18.69 -7.09 -15.89
N ALA A 234 17.88 -7.10 -16.95
CA ALA A 234 16.43 -6.98 -16.88
C ALA A 234 15.73 -8.36 -16.84
N GLY A 235 14.50 -8.41 -16.32
CA GLY A 235 13.65 -9.60 -16.35
C GLY A 235 14.04 -10.72 -15.37
N ALA A 236 14.94 -10.45 -14.44
CA ALA A 236 15.57 -11.46 -13.61
C ALA A 236 14.69 -12.12 -12.52
N HIS A 237 13.51 -11.60 -12.24
CA HIS A 237 12.72 -12.06 -11.09
C HIS A 237 12.07 -13.44 -11.26
N ALA A 238 11.69 -13.80 -12.48
CA ALA A 238 10.99 -15.05 -12.74
C ALA A 238 11.90 -16.30 -12.73
N GLN A 239 13.22 -16.11 -12.78
CA GLN A 239 14.16 -17.23 -13.02
C GLN A 239 15.45 -17.07 -12.21
N VAL A 240 15.38 -17.24 -10.90
CA VAL A 240 16.55 -17.16 -10.00
C VAL A 240 17.75 -17.97 -10.53
N LYS A 241 17.52 -19.19 -11.02
CA LYS A 241 18.58 -20.04 -11.59
C LYS A 241 19.19 -19.50 -12.89
N GLN A 242 18.42 -18.76 -13.68
CA GLN A 242 18.95 -18.10 -14.88
C GLN A 242 19.78 -16.89 -14.47
N LEU A 243 19.29 -16.10 -13.51
CA LEU A 243 20.03 -14.97 -12.95
C LEU A 243 21.36 -15.41 -12.35
N GLU A 244 21.38 -16.48 -11.56
CA GLU A 244 22.62 -17.05 -11.00
C GLU A 244 23.64 -17.37 -12.09
N ARG A 245 23.23 -18.07 -13.16
CA ARG A 245 24.12 -18.40 -14.30
C ARG A 245 24.63 -17.16 -15.03
N GLU A 246 23.75 -16.19 -15.29
CA GLU A 246 24.13 -14.95 -15.96
C GLU A 246 25.10 -14.12 -15.10
N LEU A 247 24.87 -14.04 -13.79
CA LEU A 247 25.78 -13.41 -12.84
C LEU A 247 27.14 -14.11 -12.81
N GLU A 248 27.17 -15.45 -12.69
CA GLU A 248 28.41 -16.23 -12.71
C GLU A 248 29.21 -16.00 -14.01
N GLN A 249 28.55 -16.00 -15.18
CA GLN A 249 29.21 -15.74 -16.46
C GLN A 249 29.81 -14.33 -16.54
N ARG A 250 29.07 -13.31 -16.06
CA ARG A 250 29.51 -11.90 -16.14
C ARG A 250 30.59 -11.56 -15.12
N LEU A 251 30.52 -12.13 -13.92
CA LEU A 251 31.51 -11.93 -12.87
C LEU A 251 32.80 -12.74 -13.12
N SER A 252 32.72 -13.82 -13.91
CA SER A 252 33.89 -14.63 -14.27
C SER A 252 34.60 -14.14 -15.54
N ALA A 253 34.01 -13.19 -16.27
CA ALA A 253 34.64 -12.57 -17.41
C ALA A 253 35.78 -11.62 -16.98
N PRO A 254 36.98 -11.71 -17.61
CA PRO A 254 38.13 -10.91 -17.23
C PRO A 254 37.95 -9.42 -17.51
#